data_15be3fd29463b1eeb2a49bde156f2936
#
_entry.id   15be3fd29463b1eeb2a49bde156f2936
#
_cell.length_a   1.000
_cell.length_b   1.000
_cell.length_c   1.000
_cell.angle_alpha   90.00
_cell.angle_beta   90.00
_cell.angle_gamma   90.00
#
_symmetry.space_group_name_H-M   'P 1'
#
loop_
_entity.id
_entity.type
_entity.pdbx_description
1 polymer ?
#
loop_
_entity_poly.entity_id
_entity_poly.type
_entity_poly.pdbx_seq_one_letter_code
_entity_poly.pdbx_strand_id
1 'polypeptide(L)'
;MSETPITVPFVSFRPMERELDADLRGAFARVLDNSWYIGGREDAAFEKAFAEYCGVKHCIGCGNGLDALVLILKAYGIGTGDEVIVPSNTFIATVLAVSYAGATPVLVEPTLESYNIDPARIEAAVTPRTRAIMAVHLYGQCAPMDEINAIAKAHGLKVIEDAAQAHGAEYKGRRAGSLGDAAGFSFYPGKNLGALGDAGCVTTNDDELAERVRALGNYGSDYKYHHIYKGQNSRLDELQAAFLAAKLPHLDAMNAERRRIAARYLAEMHNPAVTLPTELPGCKHVWHVFAVRCAGRDALEKHLNDRGIGTNKHYPTPIHLQGAYAELGIPKGALPLAEEISATELSLPMFYGMTDAQVQAVIDAVNDFKG
;
A
#
# COMPACT_ATOMS: atom_id res chain seq x y z
N MET A 1 16.91 -20.39 36.02
CA MET A 1 15.55 -20.34 35.44
C MET A 1 15.78 -20.15 33.94
N SER A 2 15.39 -21.11 33.11
CA SER A 2 15.50 -20.95 31.65
C SER A 2 14.46 -19.88 31.25
N GLU A 3 14.94 -18.72 30.81
CA GLU A 3 14.06 -17.70 30.24
C GLU A 3 13.32 -18.34 29.04
N THR A 4 12.01 -18.20 29.04
CA THR A 4 11.20 -18.65 27.90
C THR A 4 11.68 -17.88 26.66
N PRO A 5 11.99 -18.55 25.53
CA PRO A 5 12.44 -17.85 24.33
C PRO A 5 11.45 -16.78 23.91
N ILE A 6 11.91 -15.56 23.62
CA ILE A 6 11.08 -14.48 23.12
C ILE A 6 10.61 -14.85 21.71
N THR A 7 9.30 -14.97 21.53
CA THR A 7 8.69 -15.17 20.22
C THR A 7 8.23 -13.83 19.64
N VAL A 8 8.63 -13.56 18.40
CA VAL A 8 8.25 -12.33 17.68
C VAL A 8 7.48 -12.72 16.42
N PRO A 9 6.14 -12.61 16.40
CA PRO A 9 5.39 -12.86 15.17
C PRO A 9 5.71 -11.80 14.12
N PHE A 10 5.54 -12.13 12.84
CA PHE A 10 5.71 -11.14 11.76
C PHE A 10 4.78 -9.93 11.92
N VAL A 11 3.54 -10.17 12.33
CA VAL A 11 2.53 -9.15 12.63
C VAL A 11 1.66 -9.60 13.82
N SER A 12 1.22 -8.62 14.62
CA SER A 12 0.21 -8.84 15.65
C SER A 12 -0.74 -7.64 15.71
N PHE A 13 -2.03 -7.92 15.75
CA PHE A 13 -3.08 -6.90 15.93
C PHE A 13 -3.43 -6.69 17.41
N ARG A 14 -3.05 -7.63 18.29
CA ARG A 14 -3.46 -7.67 19.70
C ARG A 14 -3.14 -6.42 20.52
N PRO A 15 -1.97 -5.77 20.37
CA PRO A 15 -1.69 -4.54 21.10
C PRO A 15 -2.69 -3.43 20.77
N MET A 16 -2.93 -3.16 19.49
CA MET A 16 -3.88 -2.16 19.01
C MET A 16 -5.33 -2.52 19.41
N GLU A 17 -5.72 -3.80 19.22
CA GLU A 17 -7.07 -4.27 19.57
C GLU A 17 -7.39 -4.08 21.06
N ARG A 18 -6.42 -4.32 21.95
CA ARG A 18 -6.58 -4.11 23.38
C ARG A 18 -6.71 -2.64 23.74
N GLU A 19 -5.93 -1.79 23.10
CA GLU A 19 -5.95 -0.34 23.35
C GLU A 19 -7.26 0.29 22.89
N LEU A 20 -7.77 -0.14 21.73
CA LEU A 20 -8.98 0.41 21.11
C LEU A 20 -10.24 -0.44 21.36
N ASP A 21 -10.23 -1.40 22.31
CA ASP A 21 -11.34 -2.34 22.50
C ASP A 21 -12.69 -1.63 22.70
N ALA A 22 -12.72 -0.62 23.56
CA ALA A 22 -13.95 0.14 23.85
C ALA A 22 -14.46 0.91 22.61
N ASP A 23 -13.56 1.55 21.86
CA ASP A 23 -13.90 2.32 20.65
C ASP A 23 -14.42 1.42 19.54
N LEU A 24 -13.77 0.25 19.34
CA LEU A 24 -14.19 -0.73 18.35
C LEU A 24 -15.55 -1.36 18.69
N ARG A 25 -15.79 -1.71 19.96
CA ARG A 25 -17.11 -2.21 20.40
C ARG A 25 -18.19 -1.13 20.30
N GLY A 26 -17.86 0.11 20.63
CA GLY A 26 -18.76 1.25 20.45
C GLY A 26 -19.11 1.50 18.99
N ALA A 27 -18.14 1.40 18.09
CA ALA A 27 -18.36 1.49 16.64
C ALA A 27 -19.29 0.39 16.13
N PHE A 28 -19.07 -0.86 16.55
CA PHE A 28 -19.94 -1.99 16.22
C PHE A 28 -21.39 -1.74 16.72
N ALA A 29 -21.54 -1.35 17.98
CA ALA A 29 -22.85 -1.10 18.57
C ALA A 29 -23.62 0.00 17.81
N ARG A 30 -22.97 1.12 17.44
CA ARG A 30 -23.61 2.21 16.69
C ARG A 30 -24.17 1.73 15.35
N VAL A 31 -23.44 0.90 14.61
CA VAL A 31 -23.92 0.38 13.31
C VAL A 31 -25.11 -0.56 13.53
N LEU A 32 -25.02 -1.45 14.53
CA LEU A 32 -26.09 -2.41 14.85
C LEU A 32 -27.38 -1.71 15.28
N ASP A 33 -27.26 -0.73 16.20
CA ASP A 33 -28.41 0.05 16.71
C ASP A 33 -29.12 0.86 15.62
N ASN A 34 -28.36 1.32 14.59
CA ASN A 34 -28.91 2.05 13.46
C ASN A 34 -29.55 1.15 12.40
N SER A 35 -29.22 -0.14 12.36
CA SER A 35 -29.68 -1.09 11.33
C SER A 35 -29.51 -0.60 9.89
N TRP A 36 -28.43 0.14 9.63
CA TRP A 36 -28.05 0.62 8.29
C TRP A 36 -26.63 0.14 7.96
N TYR A 37 -26.45 -0.60 6.88
CA TYR A 37 -25.21 -1.37 6.67
C TYR A 37 -24.42 -0.96 5.44
N ILE A 38 -25.00 -0.19 4.48
CA ILE A 38 -24.34 0.25 3.24
C ILE A 38 -24.75 1.70 2.93
N GLY A 39 -23.75 2.56 2.67
CA GLY A 39 -23.95 3.93 2.19
C GLY A 39 -24.71 4.82 3.18
N GLY A 40 -24.37 4.72 4.45
CA GLY A 40 -24.98 5.49 5.51
C GLY A 40 -24.04 6.53 6.13
N ARG A 41 -24.26 6.83 7.39
CA ARG A 41 -23.58 7.94 8.08
C ARG A 41 -22.15 7.61 8.53
N GLU A 42 -21.83 6.33 8.85
CA GLU A 42 -20.47 5.96 9.27
C GLU A 42 -19.53 6.02 8.06
N ASP A 43 -19.98 5.56 6.88
CA ASP A 43 -19.27 5.69 5.62
C ASP A 43 -19.00 7.17 5.29
N ALA A 44 -20.05 8.00 5.27
CA ALA A 44 -19.92 9.44 4.99
C ALA A 44 -19.00 10.16 6.00
N ALA A 45 -19.06 9.80 7.27
CA ALA A 45 -18.18 10.37 8.31
C ALA A 45 -16.73 9.96 8.12
N PHE A 46 -16.47 8.69 7.80
CA PHE A 46 -15.13 8.19 7.53
C PHE A 46 -14.55 8.82 6.26
N GLU A 47 -15.33 8.85 5.16
CA GLU A 47 -14.91 9.50 3.90
C GLU A 47 -14.46 10.95 4.14
N LYS A 48 -15.27 11.71 4.87
CA LYS A 48 -14.93 13.10 5.24
C LYS A 48 -13.65 13.17 6.06
N ALA A 49 -13.53 12.38 7.13
CA ALA A 49 -12.38 12.40 8.01
C ALA A 49 -11.09 11.97 7.30
N PHE A 50 -11.17 10.97 6.41
CA PHE A 50 -10.00 10.49 5.66
C PHE A 50 -9.58 11.46 4.55
N ALA A 51 -10.54 12.13 3.88
CA ALA A 51 -10.23 13.21 2.94
C ALA A 51 -9.50 14.37 3.64
N GLU A 52 -10.00 14.81 4.80
CA GLU A 52 -9.35 15.82 5.64
C GLU A 52 -7.95 15.38 6.08
N TYR A 53 -7.80 14.11 6.49
CA TYR A 53 -6.51 13.54 6.88
C TYR A 53 -5.49 13.54 5.74
N CYS A 54 -5.89 13.18 4.52
CA CYS A 54 -5.03 13.21 3.34
C CYS A 54 -4.80 14.63 2.78
N GLY A 55 -5.64 15.62 3.16
CA GLY A 55 -5.57 16.97 2.63
C GLY A 55 -6.14 17.11 1.21
N VAL A 56 -7.20 16.37 0.91
CA VAL A 56 -7.91 16.38 -0.38
C VAL A 56 -9.40 16.69 -0.21
N LYS A 57 -10.09 16.99 -1.32
CA LYS A 57 -11.54 17.30 -1.28
C LYS A 57 -12.40 16.06 -1.07
N HIS A 58 -12.04 14.94 -1.70
CA HIS A 58 -12.90 13.76 -1.79
C HIS A 58 -12.17 12.50 -1.33
N CYS A 59 -12.88 11.68 -0.57
CA CYS A 59 -12.62 10.28 -0.35
C CYS A 59 -13.89 9.50 -0.70
N ILE A 60 -13.77 8.43 -1.47
CA ILE A 60 -14.89 7.58 -1.89
C ILE A 60 -14.60 6.16 -1.44
N GLY A 61 -15.39 5.64 -0.51
CA GLY A 61 -15.25 4.28 0.01
C GLY A 61 -15.57 3.21 -1.04
N CYS A 62 -14.79 2.14 -1.03
CA CYS A 62 -14.98 0.98 -1.92
C CYS A 62 -14.61 -0.33 -1.22
N GLY A 63 -14.82 -1.46 -1.89
CA GLY A 63 -14.67 -2.79 -1.29
C GLY A 63 -13.25 -3.18 -0.90
N ASN A 64 -12.23 -2.71 -1.63
CA ASN A 64 -10.82 -3.02 -1.38
C ASN A 64 -9.89 -2.13 -2.21
N GLY A 65 -8.57 -2.25 -1.99
CA GLY A 65 -7.58 -1.44 -2.70
C GLY A 65 -7.44 -1.74 -4.19
N LEU A 66 -7.63 -2.98 -4.62
CA LEU A 66 -7.64 -3.33 -6.05
C LEU A 66 -8.81 -2.63 -6.76
N ASP A 67 -9.99 -2.71 -6.19
CA ASP A 67 -11.18 -2.03 -6.72
C ASP A 67 -11.00 -0.52 -6.78
N ALA A 68 -10.35 0.09 -5.79
CA ALA A 68 -10.03 1.52 -5.80
C ALA A 68 -9.26 1.91 -7.07
N LEU A 69 -8.18 1.18 -7.40
CA LEU A 69 -7.37 1.44 -8.59
C LEU A 69 -8.14 1.17 -9.89
N VAL A 70 -8.94 0.09 -9.95
CA VAL A 70 -9.80 -0.22 -11.10
C VAL A 70 -10.83 0.87 -11.33
N LEU A 71 -11.47 1.37 -10.27
CA LEU A 71 -12.46 2.44 -10.34
C LEU A 71 -11.85 3.75 -10.85
N ILE A 72 -10.64 4.12 -10.41
CA ILE A 72 -9.92 5.29 -10.91
C ILE A 72 -9.66 5.17 -12.42
N LEU A 73 -9.09 4.04 -12.87
CA LEU A 73 -8.80 3.83 -14.29
C LEU A 73 -10.05 3.88 -15.16
N LYS A 74 -11.12 3.20 -14.74
CA LYS A 74 -12.42 3.23 -15.45
C LYS A 74 -13.04 4.63 -15.46
N ALA A 75 -12.93 5.38 -14.36
CA ALA A 75 -13.47 6.73 -14.26
C ALA A 75 -12.73 7.72 -15.17
N TYR A 76 -11.43 7.53 -15.39
CA TYR A 76 -10.66 8.26 -16.41
C TYR A 76 -10.90 7.76 -17.83
N GLY A 77 -11.68 6.69 -18.03
CA GLY A 77 -11.92 6.09 -19.34
C GLY A 77 -10.72 5.33 -19.90
N ILE A 78 -9.76 4.98 -19.06
CA ILE A 78 -8.57 4.20 -19.44
C ILE A 78 -8.97 2.73 -19.60
N GLY A 79 -8.65 2.14 -20.76
CA GLY A 79 -9.09 0.78 -21.09
C GLY A 79 -8.41 0.21 -22.32
N THR A 80 -9.16 -0.53 -23.13
CA THR A 80 -8.63 -1.27 -24.30
C THR A 80 -7.90 -0.36 -25.27
N GLY A 81 -6.65 -0.70 -25.55
CA GLY A 81 -5.76 0.07 -26.44
C GLY A 81 -4.86 1.07 -25.70
N ASP A 82 -5.15 1.35 -24.44
CA ASP A 82 -4.33 2.25 -23.61
C ASP A 82 -3.25 1.47 -22.86
N GLU A 83 -2.20 2.19 -22.46
CA GLU A 83 -1.11 1.70 -21.63
C GLU A 83 -1.02 2.48 -20.32
N VAL A 84 -0.70 1.76 -19.23
CA VAL A 84 -0.43 2.35 -17.92
C VAL A 84 0.94 1.89 -17.44
N ILE A 85 1.82 2.85 -17.15
CA ILE A 85 3.15 2.59 -16.61
C ILE A 85 3.00 2.26 -15.12
N VAL A 86 3.62 1.14 -14.69
CA VAL A 86 3.60 0.65 -13.30
C VAL A 86 4.98 0.13 -12.90
N PRO A 87 5.35 0.12 -11.60
CA PRO A 87 6.61 -0.49 -11.16
C PRO A 87 6.57 -2.02 -11.30
N SER A 88 7.70 -2.60 -11.70
CA SER A 88 7.83 -4.04 -11.97
C SER A 88 7.91 -4.92 -10.71
N ASN A 89 8.16 -4.33 -9.54
CA ASN A 89 8.31 -5.03 -8.24
C ASN A 89 7.16 -4.81 -7.26
N THR A 90 6.02 -4.30 -7.73
CA THR A 90 4.85 -4.06 -6.88
C THR A 90 4.10 -5.35 -6.50
N PHE A 91 3.11 -5.22 -5.60
CA PHE A 91 2.11 -6.27 -5.43
C PHE A 91 1.26 -6.42 -6.68
N ILE A 92 0.88 -7.65 -7.00
CA ILE A 92 0.16 -7.97 -8.25
C ILE A 92 -1.13 -7.15 -8.44
N ALA A 93 -1.76 -6.68 -7.37
CA ALA A 93 -3.00 -5.89 -7.44
C ALA A 93 -2.85 -4.62 -8.27
N THR A 94 -1.70 -3.93 -8.21
CA THR A 94 -1.43 -2.75 -9.05
C THR A 94 -1.55 -3.08 -10.54
N VAL A 95 -0.96 -4.20 -10.95
CA VAL A 95 -0.94 -4.63 -12.36
C VAL A 95 -2.28 -5.24 -12.76
N LEU A 96 -2.92 -6.00 -11.86
CA LEU A 96 -4.29 -6.51 -12.07
C LEU A 96 -5.30 -5.38 -12.28
N ALA A 97 -5.15 -4.25 -11.58
CA ALA A 97 -6.05 -3.09 -11.77
C ALA A 97 -6.03 -2.59 -13.22
N VAL A 98 -4.84 -2.50 -13.82
CA VAL A 98 -4.66 -2.11 -15.23
C VAL A 98 -5.34 -3.13 -16.14
N SER A 99 -5.08 -4.41 -15.93
CA SER A 99 -5.67 -5.51 -16.72
C SER A 99 -7.19 -5.56 -16.58
N TYR A 100 -7.74 -5.35 -15.39
CA TYR A 100 -9.20 -5.36 -15.15
C TYR A 100 -9.89 -4.12 -15.72
N ALA A 101 -9.18 -3.01 -15.90
CA ALA A 101 -9.66 -1.87 -16.68
C ALA A 101 -9.65 -2.14 -18.19
N GLY A 102 -8.98 -3.20 -18.66
CA GLY A 102 -8.80 -3.56 -20.07
C GLY A 102 -7.59 -2.90 -20.73
N ALA A 103 -6.75 -2.18 -19.97
CA ALA A 103 -5.53 -1.55 -20.45
C ALA A 103 -4.33 -2.50 -20.36
N THR A 104 -3.22 -2.13 -20.98
CA THR A 104 -1.97 -2.87 -20.97
C THR A 104 -1.01 -2.30 -19.91
N PRO A 105 -0.54 -3.10 -18.94
CA PRO A 105 0.48 -2.66 -18.01
C PRO A 105 1.86 -2.60 -18.69
N VAL A 106 2.58 -1.49 -18.49
CA VAL A 106 3.96 -1.32 -18.93
C VAL A 106 4.85 -1.31 -17.68
N LEU A 107 5.63 -2.38 -17.51
CA LEU A 107 6.46 -2.58 -16.34
C LEU A 107 7.75 -1.77 -16.44
N VAL A 108 8.00 -0.92 -15.44
CA VAL A 108 9.22 -0.12 -15.33
C VAL A 108 9.97 -0.51 -14.07
N GLU A 109 11.28 -0.65 -14.17
CA GLU A 109 12.14 -1.04 -13.07
C GLU A 109 12.13 -0.04 -11.91
N PRO A 110 12.28 -0.53 -10.65
CA PRO A 110 12.48 0.32 -9.48
C PRO A 110 13.94 0.73 -9.34
N THR A 111 14.22 1.55 -8.31
CA THR A 111 15.57 1.68 -7.75
C THR A 111 15.77 0.68 -6.60
N LEU A 112 17.00 0.19 -6.42
CA LEU A 112 17.33 -0.67 -5.27
C LEU A 112 17.34 0.07 -3.94
N GLU A 113 17.44 1.40 -3.97
CA GLU A 113 17.48 2.26 -2.79
C GLU A 113 16.09 2.46 -2.18
N SER A 114 15.09 2.77 -3.02
CA SER A 114 13.75 3.10 -2.54
C SER A 114 12.73 1.98 -2.72
N TYR A 115 13.02 0.99 -3.55
CA TYR A 115 12.08 -0.02 -4.07
C TYR A 115 10.92 0.56 -4.88
N ASN A 116 10.85 1.87 -5.05
CA ASN A 116 9.85 2.56 -5.85
C ASN A 116 10.32 2.71 -7.30
N ILE A 117 9.35 2.96 -8.20
CA ILE A 117 9.62 3.15 -9.64
C ILE A 117 10.73 4.18 -9.86
N ASP A 118 11.67 3.88 -10.79
CA ASP A 118 12.75 4.77 -11.17
C ASP A 118 12.24 5.81 -12.18
N PRO A 119 12.14 7.11 -11.83
CA PRO A 119 11.68 8.14 -12.75
C PRO A 119 12.54 8.26 -14.01
N ALA A 120 13.84 8.00 -13.91
CA ALA A 120 14.76 8.07 -15.05
C ALA A 120 14.44 7.04 -16.16
N ARG A 121 13.67 6.01 -15.83
CA ARG A 121 13.24 4.95 -16.76
C ARG A 121 11.84 5.15 -17.32
N ILE A 122 11.04 6.05 -16.72
CA ILE A 122 9.64 6.29 -17.12
C ILE A 122 9.58 6.90 -18.52
N GLU A 123 10.42 7.90 -18.82
CA GLU A 123 10.43 8.61 -20.11
C GLU A 123 10.56 7.65 -21.30
N ALA A 124 11.46 6.67 -21.18
CA ALA A 124 11.72 5.67 -22.24
C ALA A 124 10.54 4.68 -22.43
N ALA A 125 9.65 4.59 -21.47
CA ALA A 125 8.48 3.70 -21.48
C ALA A 125 7.21 4.39 -22.04
N VAL A 126 7.25 5.72 -22.23
CA VAL A 126 6.10 6.49 -22.76
C VAL A 126 5.91 6.20 -24.24
N THR A 127 4.69 5.87 -24.62
CA THR A 127 4.27 5.69 -26.02
C THR A 127 3.03 6.55 -26.32
N PRO A 128 2.59 6.67 -27.59
CA PRO A 128 1.34 7.36 -27.93
C PRO A 128 0.08 6.74 -27.27
N ARG A 129 0.16 5.50 -26.75
CA ARG A 129 -0.92 4.81 -26.05
C ARG A 129 -0.88 5.02 -24.55
N THR A 130 0.21 5.50 -23.99
CA THR A 130 0.32 5.75 -22.56
C THR A 130 -0.70 6.80 -22.12
N ARG A 131 -1.47 6.50 -21.06
CA ARG A 131 -2.48 7.40 -20.49
C ARG A 131 -2.23 7.78 -19.04
N ALA A 132 -1.53 6.91 -18.30
CA ALA A 132 -1.26 7.16 -16.90
C ALA A 132 0.08 6.55 -16.46
N ILE A 133 0.61 7.13 -15.38
CA ILE A 133 1.66 6.54 -14.55
C ILE A 133 1.01 6.21 -13.21
N MET A 134 1.07 4.94 -12.80
CA MET A 134 0.60 4.50 -11.49
C MET A 134 1.81 4.29 -10.59
N ALA A 135 2.10 5.28 -9.76
CA ALA A 135 3.19 5.24 -8.79
C ALA A 135 2.74 4.46 -7.55
N VAL A 136 3.55 3.50 -7.13
CA VAL A 136 3.30 2.75 -5.89
C VAL A 136 4.16 3.33 -4.77
N HIS A 137 3.58 3.56 -3.61
CA HIS A 137 4.30 3.97 -2.40
C HIS A 137 4.68 2.72 -1.60
N LEU A 138 5.62 1.95 -2.15
CA LEU A 138 5.92 0.61 -1.66
C LEU A 138 6.52 0.66 -0.25
N TYR A 139 6.12 -0.30 0.58
CA TYR A 139 6.52 -0.49 1.99
C TYR A 139 6.20 0.70 2.92
N GLY A 140 5.54 1.74 2.40
CA GLY A 140 5.15 2.91 3.18
C GLY A 140 6.04 4.14 2.98
N GLN A 141 6.85 4.16 1.91
CA GLN A 141 7.61 5.31 1.46
C GLN A 141 7.05 5.85 0.15
N CYS A 142 6.80 7.16 0.07
CA CYS A 142 6.33 7.79 -1.16
C CYS A 142 7.36 7.63 -2.29
N ALA A 143 6.86 7.37 -3.49
CA ALA A 143 7.66 7.44 -4.71
C ALA A 143 8.15 8.88 -4.96
N PRO A 144 9.14 9.10 -5.82
CA PRO A 144 9.66 10.44 -6.15
C PRO A 144 8.66 11.21 -7.02
N MET A 145 7.62 11.75 -6.35
CA MET A 145 6.42 12.28 -6.99
C MET A 145 6.66 13.57 -7.78
N ASP A 146 7.65 14.39 -7.43
CA ASP A 146 7.94 15.61 -8.20
C ASP A 146 8.41 15.27 -9.60
N GLU A 147 9.32 14.30 -9.72
CA GLU A 147 9.87 13.83 -10.98
C GLU A 147 8.79 13.12 -11.81
N ILE A 148 8.00 12.26 -11.19
CA ILE A 148 6.89 11.55 -11.83
C ILE A 148 5.85 12.55 -12.37
N ASN A 149 5.43 13.52 -11.55
CA ASN A 149 4.48 14.56 -11.94
C ASN A 149 5.03 15.45 -13.09
N ALA A 150 6.33 15.74 -13.08
CA ALA A 150 6.96 16.52 -14.15
C ALA A 150 6.90 15.77 -15.49
N ILE A 151 7.22 14.47 -15.51
CA ILE A 151 7.13 13.62 -16.70
C ILE A 151 5.67 13.52 -17.16
N ALA A 152 4.74 13.22 -16.26
CA ALA A 152 3.34 13.12 -16.59
C ALA A 152 2.79 14.41 -17.22
N LYS A 153 3.15 15.56 -16.65
CA LYS A 153 2.76 16.88 -17.18
C LYS A 153 3.31 17.12 -18.59
N ALA A 154 4.57 16.73 -18.85
CA ALA A 154 5.20 16.90 -20.16
C ALA A 154 4.48 16.09 -21.26
N HIS A 155 3.93 14.93 -20.90
CA HIS A 155 3.26 14.02 -21.83
C HIS A 155 1.70 14.04 -21.74
N GLY A 156 1.13 14.88 -20.87
CA GLY A 156 -0.34 14.95 -20.68
C GLY A 156 -0.93 13.69 -20.07
N LEU A 157 -0.17 13.00 -19.22
CA LEU A 157 -0.57 11.74 -18.55
C LEU A 157 -1.22 12.02 -17.20
N LYS A 158 -2.07 11.10 -16.77
CA LYS A 158 -2.59 11.06 -15.39
C LYS A 158 -1.58 10.42 -14.45
N VAL A 159 -1.50 10.91 -13.19
CA VAL A 159 -0.71 10.32 -12.13
C VAL A 159 -1.65 9.71 -11.09
N ILE A 160 -1.55 8.39 -10.91
CA ILE A 160 -2.34 7.62 -9.96
C ILE A 160 -1.40 7.11 -8.87
N GLU A 161 -1.76 7.32 -7.61
CA GLU A 161 -1.02 6.75 -6.48
C GLU A 161 -1.63 5.39 -6.09
N ASP A 162 -0.86 4.34 -6.10
CA ASP A 162 -1.17 3.15 -5.30
C ASP A 162 -0.60 3.38 -3.89
N ALA A 163 -1.47 3.87 -3.01
CA ALA A 163 -1.14 4.22 -1.64
C ALA A 163 -1.54 3.13 -0.62
N ALA A 164 -1.77 1.88 -1.12
CA ALA A 164 -2.21 0.76 -0.30
C ALA A 164 -1.30 0.42 0.89
N GLN A 165 -0.06 0.91 0.91
CA GLN A 165 0.91 0.70 1.98
C GLN A 165 1.37 2.01 2.66
N ALA A 166 0.75 3.15 2.34
CA ALA A 166 1.30 4.47 2.66
C ALA A 166 0.37 5.38 3.48
N HIS A 167 -0.46 4.80 4.35
CA HIS A 167 -1.38 5.53 5.22
C HIS A 167 -0.61 6.47 6.16
N GLY A 168 -0.66 7.78 5.88
CA GLY A 168 0.06 8.81 6.63
C GLY A 168 1.52 9.02 6.23
N ALA A 169 2.00 8.36 5.18
CA ALA A 169 3.29 8.68 4.59
C ALA A 169 3.27 10.10 4.00
N GLU A 170 4.39 10.79 4.04
CA GLU A 170 4.51 12.15 3.51
C GLU A 170 5.66 12.25 2.50
N TYR A 171 5.47 13.11 1.51
CA TYR A 171 6.50 13.57 0.59
C TYR A 171 6.53 15.09 0.59
N LYS A 172 7.64 15.68 1.05
CA LYS A 172 7.82 17.14 1.18
C LYS A 172 6.67 17.82 1.94
N GLY A 173 6.21 17.20 3.03
CA GLY A 173 5.17 17.71 3.92
C GLY A 173 3.73 17.52 3.41
N ARG A 174 3.53 16.86 2.27
CA ARG A 174 2.21 16.47 1.74
C ARG A 174 1.99 14.97 1.94
N ARG A 175 0.79 14.58 2.36
CA ARG A 175 0.46 13.16 2.59
C ARG A 175 0.21 12.41 1.29
N ALA A 176 0.61 11.12 1.27
CA ALA A 176 0.16 10.18 0.26
C ALA A 176 -1.36 10.22 0.13
N GLY A 177 -1.86 10.12 -1.09
CA GLY A 177 -3.27 10.34 -1.41
C GLY A 177 -3.59 11.75 -1.91
N SER A 178 -2.60 12.68 -1.85
CA SER A 178 -2.72 14.05 -2.34
C SER A 178 -1.59 14.46 -3.31
N LEU A 179 -0.76 13.50 -3.72
CA LEU A 179 0.47 13.77 -4.47
C LEU A 179 0.28 13.67 -5.98
N GLY A 180 -0.68 12.85 -6.44
CA GLY A 180 -1.09 12.68 -7.83
C GLY A 180 -2.47 13.27 -8.14
N ASP A 181 -3.06 12.87 -9.27
CA ASP A 181 -4.44 13.24 -9.66
C ASP A 181 -5.49 12.47 -8.84
N ALA A 182 -5.20 11.21 -8.49
CA ALA A 182 -6.03 10.35 -7.64
C ALA A 182 -5.17 9.29 -6.96
N ALA A 183 -5.68 8.73 -5.85
CA ALA A 183 -5.02 7.64 -5.16
C ALA A 183 -6.00 6.54 -4.76
N GLY A 184 -5.53 5.28 -4.80
CA GLY A 184 -6.21 4.11 -4.25
C GLY A 184 -5.58 3.67 -2.94
N PHE A 185 -6.41 3.46 -1.92
CA PHE A 185 -6.00 2.91 -0.62
C PHE A 185 -6.63 1.54 -0.38
N SER A 186 -5.89 0.69 0.30
CA SER A 186 -6.37 -0.58 0.84
C SER A 186 -6.44 -0.48 2.36
N PHE A 187 -7.56 -0.86 2.95
CA PHE A 187 -7.69 -0.99 4.39
C PHE A 187 -7.74 -2.46 4.82
N TYR A 188 -7.09 -3.37 4.05
CA TYR A 188 -6.88 -4.75 4.50
C TYR A 188 -6.34 -4.77 5.94
N PRO A 189 -6.75 -5.71 6.81
CA PRO A 189 -6.46 -5.66 8.25
C PRO A 189 -4.99 -5.44 8.62
N GLY A 190 -4.06 -5.95 7.80
CA GLY A 190 -2.61 -5.78 8.02
C GLY A 190 -2.06 -4.40 7.67
N LYS A 191 -2.83 -3.49 7.09
CA LYS A 191 -2.38 -2.13 6.74
C LYS A 191 -2.21 -1.25 7.98
N ASN A 192 -1.43 -0.17 7.87
CA ASN A 192 -1.19 0.76 8.99
C ASN A 192 -2.51 1.35 9.51
N LEU A 193 -3.48 1.58 8.63
CA LEU A 193 -4.89 1.77 8.94
C LEU A 193 -5.66 0.60 8.32
N GLY A 194 -6.01 -0.41 9.11
CA GLY A 194 -6.70 -1.62 8.66
C GLY A 194 -8.10 -1.72 9.24
N ALA A 195 -9.06 -2.12 8.39
CA ALA A 195 -10.40 -2.51 8.80
C ALA A 195 -10.42 -3.85 9.56
N LEU A 196 -11.58 -4.40 9.86
CA LEU A 196 -11.76 -5.76 10.38
C LEU A 196 -12.27 -6.72 9.28
N GLY A 197 -11.87 -6.46 8.05
CA GLY A 197 -12.20 -7.19 6.83
C GLY A 197 -11.63 -6.44 5.64
N ASP A 198 -12.12 -6.71 4.43
CA ASP A 198 -11.73 -5.95 3.25
C ASP A 198 -12.38 -4.56 3.25
N ALA A 199 -11.62 -3.57 2.83
CA ALA A 199 -12.06 -2.20 2.63
C ALA A 199 -11.01 -1.44 1.80
N GLY A 200 -11.43 -0.35 1.16
CA GLY A 200 -10.56 0.56 0.42
C GLY A 200 -11.23 1.91 0.19
N CYS A 201 -10.51 2.83 -0.38
CA CYS A 201 -11.08 4.09 -0.86
C CYS A 201 -10.27 4.68 -2.02
N VAL A 202 -10.90 5.60 -2.74
CA VAL A 202 -10.26 6.51 -3.69
C VAL A 202 -10.20 7.90 -3.07
N THR A 203 -9.06 8.58 -3.20
CA THR A 203 -8.93 10.00 -2.83
C THR A 203 -8.59 10.84 -4.05
N THR A 204 -9.16 12.05 -4.15
CA THR A 204 -8.91 12.97 -5.26
C THR A 204 -9.34 14.40 -4.93
N ASN A 205 -8.84 15.37 -5.71
CA ASN A 205 -9.33 16.76 -5.74
C ASN A 205 -10.23 17.05 -6.94
N ASP A 206 -10.42 16.08 -7.83
CA ASP A 206 -11.22 16.18 -9.05
C ASP A 206 -12.68 15.81 -8.75
N ASP A 207 -13.56 16.81 -8.83
CA ASP A 207 -14.98 16.67 -8.51
C ASP A 207 -15.68 15.69 -9.49
N GLU A 208 -15.35 15.75 -10.79
CA GLU A 208 -15.92 14.87 -11.81
C GLU A 208 -15.46 13.42 -11.64
N LEU A 209 -14.18 13.22 -11.34
CA LEU A 209 -13.65 11.88 -11.04
C LEU A 209 -14.35 11.28 -9.82
N ALA A 210 -14.53 12.05 -8.75
CA ALA A 210 -15.19 11.60 -7.53
C ALA A 210 -16.62 11.11 -7.79
N GLU A 211 -17.39 11.87 -8.57
CA GLU A 211 -18.76 11.50 -8.96
C GLU A 211 -18.78 10.22 -9.80
N ARG A 212 -17.89 10.10 -10.78
CA ARG A 212 -17.76 8.90 -11.63
C ARG A 212 -17.36 7.66 -10.84
N VAL A 213 -16.38 7.79 -9.93
CA VAL A 213 -15.94 6.69 -9.05
C VAL A 213 -17.09 6.20 -8.18
N ARG A 214 -17.85 7.13 -7.56
CA ARG A 214 -19.01 6.80 -6.73
C ARG A 214 -20.09 6.07 -7.53
N ALA A 215 -20.40 6.54 -8.73
CA ALA A 215 -21.36 5.89 -9.60
C ALA A 215 -20.90 4.50 -10.04
N LEU A 216 -19.64 4.38 -10.51
CA LEU A 216 -19.06 3.12 -10.97
C LEU A 216 -19.01 2.05 -9.87
N GLY A 217 -18.70 2.43 -8.62
CA GLY A 217 -18.68 1.53 -7.47
C GLY A 217 -20.08 1.06 -7.05
N ASN A 218 -21.13 1.75 -7.49
CA ASN A 218 -22.53 1.42 -7.21
C ASN A 218 -23.29 1.05 -8.49
N TYR A 219 -22.81 0.02 -9.20
CA TYR A 219 -23.42 -0.50 -10.45
C TYR A 219 -23.52 0.52 -11.57
N GLY A 220 -22.78 1.63 -11.52
CA GLY A 220 -22.83 2.72 -12.51
C GLY A 220 -24.05 3.63 -12.38
N SER A 221 -24.68 3.67 -11.19
CA SER A 221 -25.90 4.46 -10.99
C SER A 221 -25.59 5.84 -10.40
N ASP A 222 -26.27 6.85 -10.93
CA ASP A 222 -26.29 8.23 -10.42
C ASP A 222 -27.42 8.44 -9.39
N TYR A 223 -28.53 7.72 -9.53
CA TYR A 223 -29.58 7.60 -8.51
C TYR A 223 -30.23 6.21 -8.56
N LYS A 224 -31.06 5.88 -7.59
CA LYS A 224 -31.63 4.54 -7.40
C LYS A 224 -32.29 4.00 -8.68
N TYR A 225 -31.76 2.87 -9.19
CA TYR A 225 -32.22 2.15 -10.41
C TYR A 225 -32.00 2.89 -11.75
N HIS A 226 -31.23 3.97 -11.78
CA HIS A 226 -30.80 4.61 -13.01
C HIS A 226 -29.29 4.42 -13.19
N HIS A 227 -28.89 3.71 -14.24
CA HIS A 227 -27.51 3.31 -14.48
C HIS A 227 -26.97 4.00 -15.72
N ILE A 228 -25.99 4.87 -15.54
CA ILE A 228 -25.38 5.67 -16.63
C ILE A 228 -24.04 5.09 -17.08
N TYR A 229 -23.44 4.19 -16.26
CA TYR A 229 -22.20 3.50 -16.58
C TYR A 229 -22.35 1.98 -16.39
N LYS A 230 -21.44 1.20 -17.00
CA LYS A 230 -21.27 -0.22 -16.69
C LYS A 230 -20.36 -0.31 -15.45
N GLY A 231 -20.96 -0.18 -14.28
CA GLY A 231 -20.26 -0.22 -13.01
C GLY A 231 -20.13 -1.61 -12.40
N GLN A 232 -19.69 -1.64 -11.16
CA GLN A 232 -19.54 -2.85 -10.35
C GLN A 232 -20.10 -2.62 -8.95
N ASN A 233 -20.24 -3.67 -8.16
CA ASN A 233 -20.54 -3.55 -6.75
C ASN A 233 -19.22 -3.48 -5.97
N SER A 234 -18.82 -2.27 -5.59
CA SER A 234 -17.64 -2.04 -4.75
C SER A 234 -17.90 -0.82 -3.88
N ARG A 235 -18.32 -1.06 -2.66
CA ARG A 235 -18.70 -0.04 -1.67
C ARG A 235 -18.02 -0.36 -0.36
N LEU A 236 -17.79 0.67 0.44
CA LEU A 236 -17.34 0.48 1.81
C LEU A 236 -18.55 0.10 2.70
N ASP A 237 -18.42 -0.96 3.49
CA ASP A 237 -19.44 -1.35 4.46
C ASP A 237 -19.44 -0.37 5.64
N GLU A 238 -20.65 0.02 6.12
CA GLU A 238 -20.81 0.88 7.31
C GLU A 238 -20.01 0.36 8.52
N LEU A 239 -19.98 -0.96 8.71
CA LEU A 239 -19.26 -1.57 9.81
C LEU A 239 -17.75 -1.36 9.71
N GLN A 240 -17.19 -1.51 8.50
CA GLN A 240 -15.77 -1.28 8.27
C GLN A 240 -15.43 0.22 8.37
N ALA A 241 -16.30 1.10 7.85
CA ALA A 241 -16.16 2.55 7.97
C ALA A 241 -16.13 2.99 9.44
N ALA A 242 -17.04 2.46 10.27
CA ALA A 242 -17.09 2.77 11.70
C ALA A 242 -15.81 2.34 12.44
N PHE A 243 -15.26 1.16 12.12
CA PHE A 243 -13.97 0.70 12.69
C PHE A 243 -12.79 1.55 12.23
N LEU A 244 -12.75 1.93 10.95
CA LEU A 244 -11.72 2.79 10.40
C LEU A 244 -11.78 4.19 11.01
N ALA A 245 -12.98 4.76 11.18
CA ALA A 245 -13.19 6.05 11.84
C ALA A 245 -12.72 6.03 13.31
N ALA A 246 -12.91 4.91 14.03
CA ALA A 246 -12.41 4.73 15.38
C ALA A 246 -10.88 4.67 15.46
N LYS A 247 -10.23 4.08 14.44
CA LYS A 247 -8.77 3.92 14.40
C LYS A 247 -8.03 5.15 13.85
N LEU A 248 -8.64 5.90 12.93
CA LEU A 248 -7.99 7.01 12.22
C LEU A 248 -7.34 8.06 13.14
N PRO A 249 -7.95 8.49 14.25
CA PRO A 249 -7.33 9.45 15.17
C PRO A 249 -6.01 8.97 15.80
N HIS A 250 -5.77 7.66 15.84
CA HIS A 250 -4.59 7.04 16.43
C HIS A 250 -3.47 6.75 15.40
N LEU A 251 -3.75 6.89 14.11
CA LEU A 251 -2.85 6.47 13.03
C LEU A 251 -1.47 7.13 13.10
N ASP A 252 -1.41 8.44 13.34
CA ASP A 252 -0.13 9.16 13.40
C ASP A 252 0.73 8.70 14.60
N ALA A 253 0.11 8.41 15.75
CA ALA A 253 0.80 7.86 16.92
C ALA A 253 1.31 6.43 16.65
N MET A 254 0.49 5.60 16.00
CA MET A 254 0.87 4.24 15.61
C MET A 254 2.02 4.24 14.58
N ASN A 255 2.01 5.18 13.63
CA ASN A 255 3.09 5.37 12.68
C ASN A 255 4.37 5.90 13.36
N ALA A 256 4.24 6.77 14.36
CA ALA A 256 5.39 7.25 15.14
C ALA A 256 6.08 6.09 15.89
N GLU A 257 5.31 5.13 16.43
CA GLU A 257 5.88 3.95 17.08
C GLU A 257 6.60 3.04 16.06
N ARG A 258 6.05 2.83 14.85
CA ARG A 258 6.75 2.11 13.77
C ARG A 258 8.07 2.82 13.39
N ARG A 259 8.08 4.15 13.32
CA ARG A 259 9.29 4.93 13.07
C ARG A 259 10.32 4.79 14.20
N ARG A 260 9.89 4.71 15.47
CA ARG A 260 10.76 4.47 16.61
C ARG A 260 11.45 3.09 16.51
N ILE A 261 10.68 2.06 16.15
CA ILE A 261 11.20 0.70 15.95
C ILE A 261 12.19 0.69 14.78
N ALA A 262 11.82 1.29 13.64
CA ALA A 262 12.66 1.37 12.46
C ALA A 262 13.98 2.10 12.74
N ALA A 263 13.94 3.21 13.51
CA ALA A 263 15.13 3.94 13.91
C ALA A 263 16.10 3.07 14.72
N ARG A 264 15.59 2.20 15.62
CA ARG A 264 16.42 1.24 16.34
C ARG A 264 17.02 0.20 15.39
N TYR A 265 16.22 -0.37 14.48
CA TYR A 265 16.71 -1.33 13.47
C TYR A 265 17.84 -0.71 12.63
N LEU A 266 17.64 0.51 12.11
CA LEU A 266 18.63 1.21 11.30
C LEU A 266 19.92 1.55 12.08
N ALA A 267 19.80 1.87 13.37
CA ALA A 267 20.93 2.25 14.21
C ALA A 267 21.70 1.08 14.81
N GLU A 268 21.04 -0.05 15.07
CA GLU A 268 21.58 -1.14 15.89
C GLU A 268 21.87 -2.44 15.08
N MET A 269 21.34 -2.56 13.85
CA MET A 269 21.70 -3.68 12.96
C MET A 269 22.99 -3.35 12.18
N HIS A 270 24.00 -4.20 12.32
CA HIS A 270 25.33 -3.95 11.74
C HIS A 270 25.86 -5.13 10.93
N ASN A 271 25.02 -6.12 10.61
CA ASN A 271 25.44 -7.30 9.87
C ASN A 271 25.77 -6.95 8.41
N PRO A 272 27.03 -7.13 7.94
CA PRO A 272 27.44 -6.75 6.59
C PRO A 272 26.78 -7.59 5.49
N ALA A 273 26.20 -8.76 5.82
CA ALA A 273 25.45 -9.58 4.86
C ALA A 273 24.03 -9.08 4.60
N VAL A 274 23.55 -8.08 5.39
CA VAL A 274 22.19 -7.57 5.34
C VAL A 274 22.21 -6.10 4.93
N THR A 275 21.60 -5.77 3.82
CA THR A 275 21.38 -4.38 3.37
C THR A 275 20.10 -3.85 3.97
N LEU A 276 20.21 -2.79 4.76
CA LEU A 276 19.05 -2.12 5.39
C LEU A 276 18.35 -1.17 4.40
N PRO A 277 17.03 -0.94 4.57
CA PRO A 277 16.29 0.04 3.78
C PRO A 277 16.71 1.47 4.10
N THR A 278 16.43 2.40 3.17
CA THR A 278 16.76 3.83 3.29
C THR A 278 15.47 4.66 3.27
N GLU A 279 15.39 5.66 4.14
CA GLU A 279 14.39 6.71 4.03
C GLU A 279 14.93 7.84 3.14
N LEU A 280 14.26 8.10 1.99
CA LEU A 280 14.70 9.11 1.04
C LEU A 280 14.50 10.54 1.56
N PRO A 281 15.35 11.51 1.16
CA PRO A 281 15.17 12.90 1.53
C PRO A 281 13.78 13.44 1.16
N GLY A 282 13.16 14.14 2.11
CA GLY A 282 11.82 14.70 1.94
C GLY A 282 10.67 13.71 2.14
N CYS A 283 10.94 12.42 2.31
CA CYS A 283 9.95 11.43 2.70
C CYS A 283 9.81 11.34 4.21
N LYS A 284 8.58 11.00 4.67
CA LYS A 284 8.32 10.51 6.01
C LYS A 284 7.73 9.10 5.86
N HIS A 285 8.61 8.12 6.02
CA HIS A 285 8.29 6.71 5.85
C HIS A 285 7.43 6.23 7.01
N VAL A 286 6.34 5.48 6.72
CA VAL A 286 5.45 4.93 7.76
C VAL A 286 5.75 3.47 8.08
N TRP A 287 6.77 2.89 7.46
CA TRP A 287 7.29 1.56 7.75
C TRP A 287 6.18 0.50 7.84
N HIS A 288 5.35 0.44 6.78
CA HIS A 288 4.39 -0.64 6.64
C HIS A 288 5.10 -2.00 6.65
N VAL A 289 6.21 -2.06 5.94
CA VAL A 289 7.14 -3.19 5.92
C VAL A 289 8.56 -2.66 6.18
N PHE A 290 9.35 -3.36 6.99
CA PHE A 290 10.78 -3.15 7.10
C PHE A 290 11.50 -4.21 6.26
N ALA A 291 11.75 -3.87 4.99
CA ALA A 291 12.31 -4.76 3.99
C ALA A 291 13.83 -4.65 3.97
N VAL A 292 14.53 -5.73 4.32
CA VAL A 292 15.99 -5.85 4.18
C VAL A 292 16.32 -6.67 2.93
N ARG A 293 17.55 -6.56 2.43
CA ARG A 293 18.05 -7.44 1.35
C ARG A 293 19.26 -8.25 1.85
N CYS A 294 19.28 -9.52 1.48
CA CYS A 294 20.37 -10.44 1.79
C CYS A 294 20.54 -11.43 0.63
N ALA A 295 21.76 -11.60 0.12
CA ALA A 295 22.04 -12.59 -0.93
C ALA A 295 21.70 -14.02 -0.45
N GLY A 296 21.95 -14.30 0.85
CA GLY A 296 21.57 -15.55 1.52
C GLY A 296 20.18 -15.49 2.16
N ARG A 297 19.17 -14.83 1.52
CA ARG A 297 17.84 -14.57 2.08
C ARG A 297 17.18 -15.78 2.73
N ASP A 298 17.16 -16.93 2.07
CA ASP A 298 16.48 -18.13 2.59
C ASP A 298 17.22 -18.72 3.80
N ALA A 299 18.55 -18.56 3.87
CA ALA A 299 19.34 -18.93 5.05
C ALA A 299 19.06 -17.95 6.21
N LEU A 300 18.98 -16.65 5.93
CA LEU A 300 18.59 -15.63 6.92
C LEU A 300 17.18 -15.88 7.46
N GLU A 301 16.21 -16.14 6.58
CA GLU A 301 14.85 -16.50 6.97
C GLU A 301 14.80 -17.70 7.91
N LYS A 302 15.51 -18.79 7.54
CA LYS A 302 15.61 -19.97 8.39
C LYS A 302 16.25 -19.65 9.75
N HIS A 303 17.33 -18.90 9.75
CA HIS A 303 18.05 -18.49 10.96
C HIS A 303 17.15 -17.69 11.94
N LEU A 304 16.32 -16.77 11.42
CA LEU A 304 15.38 -15.99 12.21
C LEU A 304 14.21 -16.85 12.71
N ASN A 305 13.64 -17.68 11.84
CA ASN A 305 12.51 -18.56 12.19
C ASN A 305 12.91 -19.59 13.26
N ASP A 306 14.12 -20.16 13.18
CA ASP A 306 14.66 -21.07 14.21
C ASP A 306 14.78 -20.40 15.59
N ARG A 307 14.84 -19.07 15.65
CA ARG A 307 14.85 -18.23 16.87
C ARG A 307 13.47 -17.71 17.29
N GLY A 308 12.41 -18.17 16.63
CA GLY A 308 11.05 -17.75 16.91
C GLY A 308 10.70 -16.35 16.38
N ILE A 309 11.46 -15.83 15.42
CA ILE A 309 11.21 -14.54 14.75
C ILE A 309 10.56 -14.80 13.40
N GLY A 310 9.29 -14.43 13.27
CA GLY A 310 8.52 -14.56 12.04
C GLY A 310 8.96 -13.55 10.98
N THR A 311 9.06 -13.99 9.74
CA THR A 311 9.43 -13.18 8.58
C THR A 311 8.45 -13.38 7.44
N ASN A 312 8.51 -12.53 6.41
CA ASN A 312 7.74 -12.68 5.19
C ASN A 312 8.55 -12.17 3.98
N LYS A 313 8.04 -12.37 2.77
CA LYS A 313 8.66 -11.91 1.51
C LYS A 313 7.66 -11.06 0.73
N HIS A 314 8.07 -9.84 0.33
CA HIS A 314 7.22 -8.91 -0.43
C HIS A 314 7.97 -8.36 -1.68
N TYR A 315 8.02 -9.12 -2.85
CA TYR A 315 7.32 -10.37 -3.08
C TYR A 315 8.28 -11.39 -3.70
N PRO A 316 8.10 -12.71 -3.48
CA PRO A 316 9.12 -13.71 -3.82
C PRO A 316 9.25 -13.99 -5.33
N THR A 317 8.28 -13.55 -6.14
CA THR A 317 8.28 -13.73 -7.60
C THR A 317 7.88 -12.42 -8.26
N PRO A 318 8.71 -11.82 -9.12
CA PRO A 318 8.38 -10.58 -9.80
C PRO A 318 7.25 -10.80 -10.81
N ILE A 319 6.48 -9.76 -11.10
CA ILE A 319 5.24 -9.82 -11.89
C ILE A 319 5.43 -10.53 -13.23
N HIS A 320 6.46 -10.16 -14.00
CA HIS A 320 6.70 -10.70 -15.35
C HIS A 320 7.06 -12.19 -15.38
N LEU A 321 7.44 -12.77 -14.23
CA LEU A 321 7.73 -14.21 -14.10
C LEU A 321 6.58 -15.00 -13.48
N GLN A 322 5.45 -14.36 -13.17
CA GLN A 322 4.25 -15.04 -12.68
C GLN A 322 3.43 -15.56 -13.87
N GLY A 323 2.86 -16.77 -13.72
CA GLY A 323 2.02 -17.38 -14.74
C GLY A 323 0.84 -16.51 -15.20
N ALA A 324 0.33 -15.65 -14.29
CA ALA A 324 -0.76 -14.72 -14.58
C ALA A 324 -0.41 -13.64 -15.63
N TYR A 325 0.87 -13.43 -15.92
CA TYR A 325 1.36 -12.41 -16.85
C TYR A 325 2.34 -12.97 -17.89
N ALA A 326 2.27 -14.28 -18.13
CA ALA A 326 3.10 -14.94 -19.15
C ALA A 326 2.88 -14.38 -20.57
N GLU A 327 1.68 -13.85 -20.84
CA GLU A 327 1.33 -13.23 -22.13
C GLU A 327 2.08 -11.93 -22.41
N LEU A 328 2.68 -11.26 -21.41
CA LEU A 328 3.53 -10.10 -21.64
C LEU A 328 4.81 -10.46 -22.40
N GLY A 329 5.20 -11.74 -22.41
CA GLY A 329 6.36 -12.23 -23.12
C GLY A 329 7.70 -11.66 -22.63
N ILE A 330 7.76 -11.12 -21.42
CA ILE A 330 8.97 -10.53 -20.83
C ILE A 330 9.81 -11.67 -20.21
N PRO A 331 10.98 -12.00 -20.78
CA PRO A 331 11.78 -13.13 -20.32
C PRO A 331 12.50 -12.80 -19.00
N LYS A 332 12.92 -13.86 -18.30
CA LYS A 332 13.85 -13.73 -17.18
C LYS A 332 15.12 -13.02 -17.60
N GLY A 333 15.61 -12.08 -16.78
CA GLY A 333 16.76 -11.22 -17.04
C GLY A 333 16.42 -9.89 -17.72
N ALA A 334 15.16 -9.70 -18.13
CA ALA A 334 14.72 -8.44 -18.75
C ALA A 334 14.47 -7.31 -17.74
N LEU A 335 14.10 -7.67 -16.49
CA LEU A 335 13.87 -6.73 -15.40
C LEU A 335 14.75 -7.12 -14.18
N PRO A 336 16.08 -6.94 -14.31
CA PRO A 336 17.06 -7.48 -13.38
C PRO A 336 16.95 -6.91 -11.96
N LEU A 337 16.52 -5.65 -11.78
CA LEU A 337 16.38 -5.05 -10.44
C LEU A 337 15.17 -5.62 -9.70
N ALA A 338 14.02 -5.79 -10.39
CA ALA A 338 12.86 -6.45 -9.81
C ALA A 338 13.15 -7.91 -9.46
N GLU A 339 13.91 -8.61 -10.30
CA GLU A 339 14.34 -9.99 -10.08
C GLU A 339 15.31 -10.07 -8.88
N GLU A 340 16.27 -9.15 -8.76
CA GLU A 340 17.17 -9.07 -7.61
C GLU A 340 16.42 -8.81 -6.30
N ILE A 341 15.50 -7.82 -6.29
CA ILE A 341 14.67 -7.54 -5.10
C ILE A 341 13.90 -8.79 -4.70
N SER A 342 13.19 -9.43 -5.63
CA SER A 342 12.41 -10.64 -5.34
C SER A 342 13.26 -11.81 -4.83
N ALA A 343 14.51 -11.91 -5.26
CA ALA A 343 15.44 -12.95 -4.83
C ALA A 343 16.06 -12.69 -3.45
N THR A 344 16.23 -11.42 -3.06
CA THR A 344 17.04 -11.02 -1.90
C THR A 344 16.23 -10.37 -0.78
N GLU A 345 15.01 -9.87 -1.05
CA GLU A 345 14.18 -9.20 -0.04
C GLU A 345 13.69 -10.18 1.03
N LEU A 346 13.77 -9.74 2.29
CA LEU A 346 13.16 -10.36 3.46
C LEU A 346 12.56 -9.27 4.34
N SER A 347 11.29 -9.40 4.66
CA SER A 347 10.57 -8.48 5.53
C SER A 347 10.68 -8.91 6.98
N LEU A 348 11.21 -8.02 7.83
CA LEU A 348 11.34 -8.22 9.26
C LEU A 348 10.07 -7.81 10.01
N PRO A 349 9.84 -8.33 11.24
CA PRO A 349 8.70 -7.93 12.07
C PRO A 349 8.64 -6.42 12.26
N MET A 350 7.46 -5.85 11.99
CA MET A 350 7.19 -4.43 12.15
C MET A 350 5.69 -4.22 12.40
N PHE A 351 5.29 -4.04 13.67
CA PHE A 351 3.90 -3.78 14.02
C PHE A 351 3.80 -2.89 15.26
N TYR A 352 2.67 -2.21 15.40
CA TYR A 352 2.39 -1.38 16.57
C TYR A 352 2.36 -2.20 17.85
N GLY A 353 3.04 -1.70 18.90
CA GLY A 353 3.08 -2.34 20.22
C GLY A 353 4.07 -3.49 20.35
N MET A 354 5.08 -3.60 19.47
CA MET A 354 6.24 -4.45 19.73
C MET A 354 6.95 -3.97 20.99
N THR A 355 7.24 -4.90 21.90
CA THR A 355 8.01 -4.60 23.11
C THR A 355 9.48 -4.34 22.76
N ASP A 356 10.19 -3.58 23.61
CA ASP A 356 11.63 -3.35 23.42
C ASP A 356 12.43 -4.64 23.44
N ALA A 357 12.00 -5.64 24.21
CA ALA A 357 12.61 -6.97 24.22
C ALA A 357 12.42 -7.71 22.88
N GLN A 358 11.23 -7.57 22.24
CA GLN A 358 11.00 -8.13 20.91
C GLN A 358 11.84 -7.43 19.84
N VAL A 359 11.92 -6.10 19.89
CA VAL A 359 12.76 -5.32 18.98
C VAL A 359 14.22 -5.71 19.12
N GLN A 360 14.74 -5.85 20.36
CA GLN A 360 16.11 -6.26 20.63
C GLN A 360 16.37 -7.68 20.13
N ALA A 361 15.45 -8.63 20.35
CA ALA A 361 15.59 -10.00 19.87
C ALA A 361 15.75 -10.07 18.34
N VAL A 362 15.03 -9.24 17.59
CA VAL A 362 15.18 -9.16 16.12
C VAL A 362 16.57 -8.61 15.75
N ILE A 363 17.02 -7.53 16.41
CA ILE A 363 18.33 -6.91 16.18
C ILE A 363 19.46 -7.91 16.43
N ASP A 364 19.44 -8.57 17.59
CA ASP A 364 20.45 -9.55 17.97
C ASP A 364 20.51 -10.72 16.99
N ALA A 365 19.34 -11.24 16.61
CA ALA A 365 19.29 -12.37 15.67
C ALA A 365 19.79 -12.01 14.26
N VAL A 366 19.50 -10.78 13.77
CA VAL A 366 20.03 -10.30 12.49
C VAL A 366 21.55 -10.13 12.58
N ASN A 367 22.07 -9.56 13.69
CA ASN A 367 23.50 -9.35 13.89
C ASN A 367 24.29 -10.67 14.06
N ASP A 368 23.66 -11.70 14.62
CA ASP A 368 24.26 -13.03 14.82
C ASP A 368 24.30 -13.91 13.55
N PHE A 369 23.61 -13.52 12.49
CA PHE A 369 23.59 -14.28 11.23
C PHE A 369 25.00 -14.31 10.59
N LYS A 370 25.47 -15.50 10.18
CA LYS A 370 26.84 -15.68 9.67
C LYS A 370 26.96 -15.74 8.13
N GLY A 371 25.85 -15.50 7.41
CA GLY A 371 25.85 -15.46 5.95
C GLY A 371 25.58 -16.83 5.30
#